data_57b82418510a3887944157ec7d4c1d56
#
_entry.id   57b82418510a3887944157ec7d4c1d56
#
_cell.length_a   1.000
_cell.length_b   1.000
_cell.length_c   1.000
_cell.angle_alpha   90.00
_cell.angle_beta   90.00
_cell.angle_gamma   90.00
#
_symmetry.space_group_name_H-M   'P 1'
#
loop_
_entity.id
_entity.type
_entity.pdbx_description
1 polymer ?
#
loop_
_entity_poly.entity_id
_entity_poly.type
_entity_poly.pdbx_seq_one_letter_code
_entity_poly.pdbx_strand_id
1 'polypeptide(L)'
;LGDTGERIAQLLDQLKCKVVLVEKAAVDPHVLPNLPLVAGSATDANTLIEANVGTARGLVAATANDQKNVEIALLASTLNPACRVAVRTFDPRFSENVAFLLPQAKVLCVSSLAATAYAAAALGEHVIHLFETSQSPVLVVEYRVADGDTLVGRPLWEVAEGYSVVPVLHQHDGGPDKVPTPEDFALSLRDGDKLIVLATAASLEAIERGDLRPRDYELWMDRLRPYAESLQIVGTLSQRLGYTLEQARVVLDNLPQRVPLRLYGLYAARTAKLLSANGVETRIVVTAVGSLSR
;
A
#
# COMPACT_ATOMS: atom_id res chain seq x y z
N LEU A 1 -13.59 3.85 28.88
CA LEU A 1 -13.07 3.45 27.58
C LEU A 1 -12.14 2.26 27.76
N GLY A 2 -12.37 1.19 27.01
CA GLY A 2 -11.41 0.08 27.00
C GLY A 2 -10.25 0.41 26.03
N ASP A 3 -9.13 -0.32 26.17
CA ASP A 3 -7.88 -0.11 25.40
C ASP A 3 -8.08 0.07 23.89
N THR A 4 -8.98 -0.74 23.31
CA THR A 4 -9.31 -0.64 21.87
C THR A 4 -9.97 0.70 21.52
N GLY A 5 -10.95 1.13 22.32
CA GLY A 5 -11.66 2.39 22.10
C GLY A 5 -10.74 3.61 22.27
N GLU A 6 -9.88 3.58 23.27
CA GLU A 6 -8.88 4.60 23.50
C GLU A 6 -7.90 4.70 22.30
N ARG A 7 -7.37 3.57 21.84
CA ARG A 7 -6.46 3.56 20.70
C ARG A 7 -7.09 4.06 19.41
N ILE A 8 -8.37 3.71 19.17
CA ILE A 8 -9.13 4.23 18.02
C ILE A 8 -9.27 5.74 18.12
N ALA A 9 -9.63 6.26 19.30
CA ALA A 9 -9.78 7.71 19.51
C ALA A 9 -8.46 8.47 19.26
N GLN A 10 -7.34 7.96 19.77
CA GLN A 10 -6.01 8.52 19.53
C GLN A 10 -5.66 8.56 18.03
N LEU A 11 -5.90 7.47 17.30
CA LEU A 11 -5.63 7.41 15.86
C LEU A 11 -6.48 8.41 15.07
N LEU A 12 -7.76 8.53 15.40
CA LEU A 12 -8.66 9.48 14.76
C LEU A 12 -8.26 10.94 15.06
N ASP A 13 -7.80 11.23 16.28
CA ASP A 13 -7.29 12.54 16.64
C ASP A 13 -6.00 12.89 15.90
N GLN A 14 -5.06 11.94 15.78
CA GLN A 14 -3.86 12.10 14.95
C GLN A 14 -4.19 12.41 13.48
N LEU A 15 -5.27 11.82 12.96
CA LEU A 15 -5.80 12.10 11.62
C LEU A 15 -6.60 13.41 11.55
N LYS A 16 -6.64 14.21 12.66
CA LYS A 16 -7.37 15.48 12.76
C LYS A 16 -8.87 15.34 12.54
N CYS A 17 -9.43 14.17 12.85
CA CYS A 17 -10.86 13.98 12.88
C CYS A 17 -11.46 14.63 14.13
N LYS A 18 -12.65 15.22 14.01
CA LYS A 18 -13.42 15.67 15.18
C LYS A 18 -14.07 14.44 15.82
N VAL A 19 -13.67 14.11 17.04
CA VAL A 19 -14.12 12.92 17.77
C VAL A 19 -14.87 13.34 19.02
N VAL A 20 -15.97 12.66 19.32
CA VAL A 20 -16.70 12.73 20.60
C VAL A 20 -16.70 11.33 21.20
N LEU A 21 -16.32 11.24 22.45
CA LEU A 21 -16.31 9.99 23.20
C LEU A 21 -17.64 9.81 23.94
N VAL A 22 -18.11 8.58 24.01
CA VAL A 22 -19.26 8.20 24.83
C VAL A 22 -18.82 7.09 25.79
N GLU A 23 -18.90 7.33 27.07
CA GLU A 23 -18.50 6.35 28.09
C GLU A 23 -19.39 6.44 29.33
N LYS A 24 -19.78 5.29 29.86
CA LYS A 24 -20.61 5.19 31.07
C LYS A 24 -19.83 5.42 32.37
N ALA A 25 -18.58 4.96 32.40
CA ALA A 25 -17.69 5.11 33.53
C ALA A 25 -16.95 6.44 33.48
N ALA A 26 -16.49 6.93 34.63
CA ALA A 26 -15.57 8.07 34.64
C ALA A 26 -14.29 7.73 33.90
N VAL A 27 -13.94 8.54 32.92
CA VAL A 27 -12.67 8.43 32.16
C VAL A 27 -11.63 9.29 32.86
N ASP A 28 -10.41 8.78 32.99
CA ASP A 28 -9.30 9.57 33.47
C ASP A 28 -9.07 10.74 32.50
N PRO A 29 -9.18 11.99 32.97
CA PRO A 29 -8.97 13.17 32.12
C PRO A 29 -7.58 13.26 31.45
N HIS A 30 -6.60 12.52 31.98
CA HIS A 30 -5.23 12.52 31.43
C HIS A 30 -5.06 11.60 30.22
N VAL A 31 -5.99 10.67 30.01
CA VAL A 31 -5.87 9.70 28.90
C VAL A 31 -6.16 10.34 27.53
N LEU A 32 -7.20 11.16 27.46
CA LEU A 32 -7.60 11.85 26.23
C LEU A 32 -8.05 13.30 26.53
N PRO A 33 -7.15 14.17 27.00
CA PRO A 33 -7.50 15.45 27.62
C PRO A 33 -8.17 16.45 26.66
N ASN A 34 -8.03 16.24 25.36
CA ASN A 34 -8.50 17.19 24.33
C ASN A 34 -9.80 16.74 23.62
N LEU A 35 -10.32 15.55 23.94
CA LEU A 35 -11.52 15.03 23.28
C LEU A 35 -12.78 15.23 24.13
N PRO A 36 -13.86 15.79 23.54
CA PRO A 36 -15.14 15.89 24.21
C PRO A 36 -15.66 14.52 24.66
N LEU A 37 -16.16 14.44 25.88
CA LEU A 37 -16.72 13.25 26.48
C LEU A 37 -18.19 13.48 26.86
N VAL A 38 -19.07 12.61 26.40
CA VAL A 38 -20.45 12.48 26.86
C VAL A 38 -20.54 11.33 27.86
N ALA A 39 -20.89 11.63 29.09
CA ALA A 39 -21.04 10.62 30.14
C ALA A 39 -22.42 9.96 30.04
N GLY A 40 -22.45 8.67 29.71
CA GLY A 40 -23.70 7.93 29.58
C GLY A 40 -23.55 6.58 28.90
N SER A 41 -24.64 5.85 28.78
CA SER A 41 -24.66 4.60 28.07
C SER A 41 -24.86 4.83 26.58
N ALA A 42 -23.94 4.31 25.74
CA ALA A 42 -24.09 4.39 24.29
C ALA A 42 -25.29 3.57 23.76
N THR A 43 -25.93 2.73 24.59
CA THR A 43 -27.20 2.06 24.27
C THR A 43 -28.44 2.92 24.57
N ASP A 44 -28.25 4.15 25.09
CA ASP A 44 -29.33 5.10 25.30
C ASP A 44 -29.36 6.13 24.17
N ALA A 45 -30.56 6.33 23.57
CA ALA A 45 -30.77 7.25 22.48
C ALA A 45 -30.42 8.70 22.85
N ASN A 46 -30.77 9.15 24.06
CA ASN A 46 -30.49 10.50 24.51
C ASN A 46 -28.99 10.76 24.62
N THR A 47 -28.22 9.80 25.10
CA THR A 47 -26.75 9.87 25.16
C THR A 47 -26.13 10.00 23.76
N LEU A 48 -26.62 9.24 22.77
CA LEU A 48 -26.14 9.35 21.40
C LEU A 48 -26.56 10.67 20.72
N ILE A 49 -27.74 11.19 21.05
CA ILE A 49 -28.19 12.50 20.58
C ILE A 49 -27.31 13.61 21.16
N GLU A 50 -27.02 13.57 22.45
CA GLU A 50 -26.09 14.50 23.12
C GLU A 50 -24.69 14.45 22.49
N ALA A 51 -24.22 13.25 22.13
CA ALA A 51 -22.98 13.04 21.39
C ALA A 51 -23.07 13.49 19.92
N ASN A 52 -24.21 14.03 19.51
CA ASN A 52 -24.44 14.60 18.17
C ASN A 52 -24.42 13.55 17.04
N VAL A 53 -24.89 12.33 17.31
CA VAL A 53 -24.92 11.24 16.32
C VAL A 53 -25.72 11.63 15.07
N GLY A 54 -26.75 12.45 15.19
CA GLY A 54 -27.61 12.90 14.08
C GLY A 54 -26.86 13.60 12.95
N THR A 55 -25.70 14.19 13.23
CA THR A 55 -24.83 14.86 12.23
C THR A 55 -23.48 14.18 12.08
N ALA A 56 -23.23 13.10 12.81
CA ALA A 56 -21.97 12.39 12.77
C ALA A 56 -21.75 11.70 11.40
N ARG A 57 -20.53 11.80 10.88
CA ARG A 57 -20.13 11.10 9.64
C ARG A 57 -19.93 9.61 9.87
N GLY A 58 -19.58 9.23 11.10
CA GLY A 58 -19.33 7.84 11.47
C GLY A 58 -19.43 7.62 12.97
N LEU A 59 -19.73 6.38 13.34
CA LEU A 59 -19.77 5.90 14.72
C LEU A 59 -18.96 4.60 14.79
N VAL A 60 -18.18 4.45 15.85
CA VAL A 60 -17.45 3.20 16.15
C VAL A 60 -17.95 2.64 17.46
N ALA A 61 -18.62 1.49 17.41
CA ALA A 61 -19.04 0.73 18.57
C ALA A 61 -17.96 -0.30 18.93
N ALA A 62 -17.14 0.00 19.96
CA ALA A 62 -15.95 -0.77 20.30
C ALA A 62 -15.88 -1.12 21.80
N THR A 63 -17.03 -1.35 22.45
CA THR A 63 -17.07 -1.83 23.84
C THR A 63 -16.60 -3.30 23.93
N ALA A 64 -16.35 -3.79 25.14
CA ALA A 64 -15.97 -5.20 25.35
C ALA A 64 -17.14 -6.19 25.15
N ASN A 65 -18.35 -5.72 24.90
CA ASN A 65 -19.54 -6.54 24.76
C ASN A 65 -20.10 -6.45 23.34
N ASP A 66 -20.02 -7.55 22.60
CA ASP A 66 -20.43 -7.63 21.19
C ASP A 66 -21.92 -7.32 20.99
N GLN A 67 -22.79 -7.79 21.90
CA GLN A 67 -24.23 -7.54 21.82
C GLN A 67 -24.55 -6.05 21.98
N LYS A 68 -23.89 -5.36 22.94
CA LYS A 68 -24.02 -3.92 23.10
C LYS A 68 -23.51 -3.16 21.87
N ASN A 69 -22.43 -3.61 21.26
CA ASN A 69 -21.92 -2.99 20.05
C ASN A 69 -22.92 -3.07 18.89
N VAL A 70 -23.63 -4.19 18.76
CA VAL A 70 -24.72 -4.34 17.78
C VAL A 70 -25.92 -3.45 18.12
N GLU A 71 -26.31 -3.37 19.39
CA GLU A 71 -27.40 -2.49 19.86
C GLU A 71 -27.09 -1.01 19.56
N ILE A 72 -25.87 -0.57 19.88
CA ILE A 72 -25.39 0.79 19.56
C ILE A 72 -25.44 1.04 18.05
N ALA A 73 -25.04 0.08 17.24
CA ALA A 73 -25.03 0.19 15.79
C ALA A 73 -26.44 0.34 15.21
N LEU A 74 -27.38 -0.46 15.69
CA LEU A 74 -28.80 -0.37 15.31
C LEU A 74 -29.41 0.98 15.67
N LEU A 75 -29.15 1.42 16.89
CA LEU A 75 -29.63 2.70 17.40
C LEU A 75 -29.05 3.88 16.60
N ALA A 76 -27.73 3.86 16.32
CA ALA A 76 -27.08 4.86 15.50
C ALA A 76 -27.63 4.91 14.07
N SER A 77 -27.86 3.74 13.47
CA SER A 77 -28.44 3.65 12.12
C SER A 77 -29.90 4.17 12.07
N THR A 78 -30.63 4.03 13.16
CA THR A 78 -32.00 4.58 13.29
C THR A 78 -31.98 6.10 13.46
N LEU A 79 -31.09 6.63 14.27
CA LEU A 79 -30.96 8.07 14.54
C LEU A 79 -30.34 8.83 13.35
N ASN A 80 -29.42 8.20 12.63
CA ASN A 80 -28.77 8.77 11.47
C ASN A 80 -28.46 7.68 10.43
N PRO A 81 -29.37 7.43 9.47
CA PRO A 81 -29.16 6.43 8.41
C PRO A 81 -27.98 6.72 7.49
N ALA A 82 -27.47 7.95 7.45
CA ALA A 82 -26.29 8.33 6.67
C ALA A 82 -24.96 8.11 7.42
N CYS A 83 -25.02 7.78 8.71
CA CYS A 83 -23.84 7.53 9.54
C CYS A 83 -23.15 6.23 9.12
N ARG A 84 -21.85 6.28 8.89
CA ARG A 84 -21.03 5.07 8.68
C ARG A 84 -20.79 4.40 10.02
N VAL A 85 -21.27 3.19 10.18
CA VAL A 85 -21.14 2.47 11.45
C VAL A 85 -20.08 1.38 11.35
N ALA A 86 -19.13 1.39 12.28
CA ALA A 86 -18.16 0.32 12.47
C ALA A 86 -18.47 -0.41 13.79
N VAL A 87 -18.55 -1.72 13.74
CA VAL A 87 -18.92 -2.58 14.87
C VAL A 87 -17.77 -3.53 15.18
N ARG A 88 -17.25 -3.46 16.40
CA ARG A 88 -16.31 -4.43 16.92
C ARG A 88 -17.06 -5.68 17.36
N THR A 89 -16.56 -6.83 16.96
CA THR A 89 -16.99 -8.15 17.44
C THR A 89 -15.76 -8.98 17.78
N PHE A 90 -15.92 -10.06 18.53
CA PHE A 90 -14.82 -10.96 18.87
C PHE A 90 -14.96 -12.33 18.22
N ASP A 91 -16.17 -12.88 18.18
CA ASP A 91 -16.43 -14.20 17.60
C ASP A 91 -16.67 -14.11 16.08
N PRO A 92 -15.95 -14.90 15.25
CA PRO A 92 -16.09 -14.85 13.79
C PRO A 92 -17.49 -15.21 13.28
N ARG A 93 -18.13 -16.24 13.85
CA ARG A 93 -19.47 -16.67 13.42
C ARG A 93 -20.53 -15.63 13.80
N PHE A 94 -20.39 -15.03 14.97
CA PHE A 94 -21.24 -13.92 15.38
C PHE A 94 -21.05 -12.71 14.43
N SER A 95 -19.82 -12.43 14.05
CA SER A 95 -19.48 -11.35 13.11
C SER A 95 -20.15 -11.53 11.75
N GLU A 96 -20.15 -12.75 11.20
CA GLU A 96 -20.82 -13.09 9.93
C GLU A 96 -22.34 -12.87 10.01
N ASN A 97 -22.95 -13.31 11.10
CA ASN A 97 -24.40 -13.12 11.32
C ASN A 97 -24.74 -11.63 11.47
N VAL A 98 -23.93 -10.85 12.20
CA VAL A 98 -24.12 -9.40 12.35
C VAL A 98 -23.94 -8.68 11.03
N ALA A 99 -22.95 -9.05 10.23
CA ALA A 99 -22.72 -8.48 8.91
C ALA A 99 -23.90 -8.74 7.94
N PHE A 100 -24.52 -9.90 8.04
CA PHE A 100 -25.74 -10.22 7.30
C PHE A 100 -26.95 -9.37 7.74
N LEU A 101 -27.10 -9.16 9.06
CA LEU A 101 -28.21 -8.37 9.63
C LEU A 101 -28.04 -6.86 9.44
N LEU A 102 -26.81 -6.38 9.37
CA LEU A 102 -26.46 -4.96 9.28
C LEU A 102 -25.54 -4.71 8.05
N PRO A 103 -26.04 -4.90 6.83
CA PRO A 103 -25.22 -4.81 5.61
C PRO A 103 -24.61 -3.40 5.38
N GLN A 104 -25.19 -2.36 6.00
CA GLN A 104 -24.68 -0.99 5.98
C GLN A 104 -23.56 -0.73 6.99
N ALA A 105 -23.36 -1.61 7.98
CA ALA A 105 -22.32 -1.50 8.99
C ALA A 105 -21.06 -2.27 8.59
N LYS A 106 -19.88 -1.72 8.91
CA LYS A 106 -18.62 -2.45 8.80
C LYS A 106 -18.38 -3.25 10.08
N VAL A 107 -18.59 -4.56 10.02
CA VAL A 107 -18.31 -5.46 11.14
C VAL A 107 -16.86 -5.88 11.09
N LEU A 108 -16.14 -5.73 12.20
CA LEU A 108 -14.72 -6.02 12.35
C LEU A 108 -14.51 -7.01 13.50
N CYS A 109 -14.12 -8.24 13.15
CA CYS A 109 -13.82 -9.30 14.10
C CYS A 109 -12.39 -9.17 14.63
N VAL A 110 -12.24 -8.88 15.91
CA VAL A 110 -10.91 -8.66 16.53
C VAL A 110 -10.06 -9.92 16.48
N SER A 111 -10.64 -11.11 16.72
CA SER A 111 -9.88 -12.36 16.67
C SER A 111 -9.33 -12.65 15.28
N SER A 112 -10.11 -12.39 14.22
CA SER A 112 -9.64 -12.56 12.83
C SER A 112 -8.55 -11.55 12.48
N LEU A 113 -8.71 -10.28 12.88
CA LEU A 113 -7.68 -9.25 12.67
C LEU A 113 -6.39 -9.54 13.43
N ALA A 114 -6.51 -10.02 14.68
CA ALA A 114 -5.34 -10.40 15.47
C ALA A 114 -4.63 -11.64 14.90
N ALA A 115 -5.37 -12.60 14.35
CA ALA A 115 -4.79 -13.79 13.74
C ALA A 115 -3.85 -13.44 12.58
N THR A 116 -4.21 -12.46 11.73
CA THR A 116 -3.35 -12.00 10.64
C THR A 116 -2.08 -11.32 11.16
N ALA A 117 -2.16 -10.57 12.25
CA ALA A 117 -1.00 -9.94 12.88
C ALA A 117 -0.05 -10.98 13.50
N TYR A 118 -0.60 -12.00 14.17
CA TYR A 118 0.22 -13.11 14.69
C TYR A 118 0.87 -13.93 13.59
N ALA A 119 0.15 -14.21 12.50
CA ALA A 119 0.70 -14.90 11.35
C ALA A 119 1.84 -14.08 10.71
N ALA A 120 1.67 -12.76 10.57
CA ALA A 120 2.70 -11.87 10.06
C ALA A 120 3.96 -11.92 10.95
N ALA A 121 3.81 -11.82 12.26
CA ALA A 121 4.93 -11.89 13.22
C ALA A 121 5.65 -13.25 13.19
N ALA A 122 4.95 -14.34 12.91
CA ALA A 122 5.53 -15.67 12.79
C ALA A 122 6.33 -15.88 11.49
N LEU A 123 6.08 -15.07 10.46
CA LEU A 123 6.78 -15.15 9.17
C LEU A 123 8.15 -14.45 9.19
N GLY A 124 8.43 -13.60 10.16
CA GLY A 124 9.73 -12.95 10.33
C GLY A 124 9.65 -11.57 10.96
N GLU A 125 10.78 -11.10 11.48
CA GLU A 125 10.89 -9.82 12.21
C GLU A 125 10.57 -8.60 11.34
N HIS A 126 10.74 -8.72 10.04
CA HIS A 126 10.55 -7.62 9.09
C HIS A 126 9.13 -7.51 8.55
N VAL A 127 8.24 -8.48 8.83
CA VAL A 127 6.84 -8.46 8.39
C VAL A 127 6.03 -7.57 9.33
N ILE A 128 5.67 -6.37 8.85
CA ILE A 128 4.91 -5.40 9.62
C ILE A 128 3.43 -5.78 9.69
N HIS A 129 2.89 -6.27 8.57
CA HIS A 129 1.46 -6.59 8.45
C HIS A 129 1.21 -7.63 7.36
N LEU A 130 0.08 -8.32 7.47
CA LEU A 130 -0.43 -9.25 6.47
C LEU A 130 -1.89 -8.91 6.19
N PHE A 131 -2.28 -8.88 4.94
CA PHE A 131 -3.68 -8.81 4.56
C PHE A 131 -4.02 -9.83 3.47
N GLU A 132 -5.23 -10.34 3.53
CA GLU A 132 -5.72 -11.32 2.57
C GLU A 132 -6.33 -10.61 1.36
N THR A 133 -5.99 -11.11 0.18
CA THR A 133 -6.68 -10.77 -1.05
C THR A 133 -7.46 -11.99 -1.55
N SER A 134 -8.30 -11.81 -2.55
CA SER A 134 -9.07 -12.92 -3.14
C SER A 134 -8.21 -14.04 -3.74
N GLN A 135 -6.92 -13.81 -3.96
CA GLN A 135 -6.03 -14.77 -4.62
C GLN A 135 -4.90 -15.28 -3.72
N SER A 136 -4.35 -14.44 -2.85
CA SER A 136 -3.23 -14.80 -1.98
C SER A 136 -3.02 -13.77 -0.87
N PRO A 137 -2.40 -14.17 0.26
CA PRO A 137 -1.97 -13.22 1.27
C PRO A 137 -0.87 -12.31 0.72
N VAL A 138 -0.95 -11.03 1.09
CA VAL A 138 0.05 -10.00 0.77
C VAL A 138 0.67 -9.52 2.08
N LEU A 139 1.98 -9.50 2.12
CA LEU A 139 2.79 -9.07 3.24
C LEU A 139 3.20 -7.61 3.06
N VAL A 140 3.16 -6.84 4.13
CA VAL A 140 3.82 -5.54 4.23
C VAL A 140 5.13 -5.77 4.97
N VAL A 141 6.23 -5.52 4.31
CA VAL A 141 7.56 -5.86 4.83
C VAL A 141 8.43 -4.62 4.89
N GLU A 142 9.06 -4.37 6.04
CA GLU A 142 10.16 -3.42 6.16
C GLU A 142 11.46 -4.16 5.83
N TYR A 143 12.15 -3.72 4.79
CA TYR A 143 13.42 -4.28 4.36
C TYR A 143 14.51 -3.24 4.53
N ARG A 144 15.59 -3.59 5.23
CA ARG A 144 16.78 -2.77 5.36
C ARG A 144 17.89 -3.37 4.52
N VAL A 145 18.32 -2.61 3.54
CA VAL A 145 19.40 -3.01 2.65
C VAL A 145 20.70 -2.99 3.46
N ALA A 146 21.37 -4.12 3.54
CA ALA A 146 22.65 -4.26 4.23
C ALA A 146 23.80 -4.50 3.23
N ASP A 147 25.03 -4.25 3.66
CA ASP A 147 26.20 -4.54 2.84
C ASP A 147 26.26 -6.03 2.49
N GLY A 148 26.50 -6.34 1.21
CA GLY A 148 26.46 -7.71 0.68
C GLY A 148 25.07 -8.25 0.35
N ASP A 149 24.01 -7.44 0.53
CA ASP A 149 22.65 -7.81 0.17
C ASP A 149 22.45 -7.92 -1.35
N THR A 150 21.55 -8.79 -1.77
CA THR A 150 21.18 -8.98 -3.18
C THR A 150 20.59 -7.73 -3.82
N LEU A 151 20.10 -6.78 -3.02
CA LEU A 151 19.50 -5.53 -3.47
C LEU A 151 20.51 -4.39 -3.68
N VAL A 152 21.71 -4.46 -3.10
CA VAL A 152 22.74 -3.40 -3.23
C VAL A 152 23.10 -3.15 -4.68
N GLY A 153 23.12 -1.88 -5.08
CA GLY A 153 23.44 -1.45 -6.45
C GLY A 153 22.33 -1.62 -7.48
N ARG A 154 21.22 -2.30 -7.13
CA ARG A 154 20.08 -2.45 -8.03
C ARG A 154 19.19 -1.22 -8.01
N PRO A 155 18.74 -0.73 -9.16
CA PRO A 155 17.75 0.34 -9.20
C PRO A 155 16.39 -0.18 -8.70
N LEU A 156 15.64 0.72 -8.03
CA LEU A 156 14.36 0.36 -7.41
C LEU A 156 13.35 -0.26 -8.39
N TRP A 157 13.38 0.16 -9.68
CA TRP A 157 12.51 -0.46 -10.70
C TRP A 157 12.86 -1.95 -10.95
N GLU A 158 14.14 -2.30 -10.87
CA GLU A 158 14.56 -3.69 -11.04
C GLU A 158 14.14 -4.55 -9.85
N VAL A 159 14.25 -4.01 -8.65
CA VAL A 159 13.76 -4.67 -7.43
C VAL A 159 12.26 -4.88 -7.50
N ALA A 160 11.51 -3.82 -7.87
CA ALA A 160 10.05 -3.88 -7.95
C ALA A 160 9.55 -4.95 -8.95
N GLU A 161 10.09 -4.95 -10.15
CA GLU A 161 9.61 -5.85 -11.20
C GLU A 161 10.33 -7.20 -11.18
N GLY A 162 11.62 -7.21 -10.87
CA GLY A 162 12.43 -8.43 -10.85
C GLY A 162 12.02 -9.40 -9.75
N TYR A 163 11.66 -8.88 -8.59
CA TYR A 163 11.18 -9.69 -7.47
C TYR A 163 9.65 -9.66 -7.30
N SER A 164 8.92 -8.94 -8.16
CA SER A 164 7.45 -8.81 -8.08
C SER A 164 6.98 -8.24 -6.75
N VAL A 165 7.63 -7.18 -6.28
CA VAL A 165 7.25 -6.42 -5.10
C VAL A 165 6.78 -5.02 -5.46
N VAL A 166 5.98 -4.39 -4.60
CA VAL A 166 5.53 -3.02 -4.80
C VAL A 166 6.15 -2.14 -3.71
N PRO A 167 7.13 -1.29 -4.03
CA PRO A 167 7.67 -0.32 -3.09
C PRO A 167 6.60 0.71 -2.71
N VAL A 168 6.33 0.83 -1.41
CA VAL A 168 5.35 1.77 -0.84
C VAL A 168 6.05 2.98 -0.25
N LEU A 169 7.13 2.74 0.49
CA LEU A 169 7.98 3.79 1.05
C LEU A 169 9.46 3.47 0.78
N HIS A 170 10.23 4.51 0.58
CA HIS A 170 11.68 4.43 0.44
C HIS A 170 12.34 5.53 1.29
N GLN A 171 13.26 5.14 2.13
CA GLN A 171 14.18 6.03 2.82
C GLN A 171 15.56 5.83 2.21
N HIS A 172 16.06 6.84 1.55
CA HIS A 172 17.36 6.81 0.91
C HIS A 172 18.35 7.64 1.72
N ASP A 173 19.54 7.10 1.96
CA ASP A 173 20.66 7.77 2.61
C ASP A 173 20.29 8.44 3.95
N GLY A 174 19.48 7.76 4.79
CA GLY A 174 19.03 8.26 6.09
C GLY A 174 18.06 9.43 6.06
N GLY A 175 17.55 9.79 4.88
CA GLY A 175 16.54 10.82 4.70
C GLY A 175 15.16 10.43 5.26
N PRO A 176 14.11 11.23 5.04
CA PRO A 176 12.77 10.88 5.49
C PRO A 176 12.16 9.75 4.65
N ASP A 177 11.27 8.97 5.26
CA ASP A 177 10.43 8.01 4.55
C ASP A 177 9.55 8.76 3.54
N LYS A 178 9.60 8.38 2.27
CA LYS A 178 8.79 8.99 1.22
C LYS A 178 8.20 7.93 0.28
N VAL A 179 7.05 8.26 -0.31
CA VAL A 179 6.49 7.47 -1.40
C VAL A 179 7.38 7.66 -2.63
N PRO A 180 7.89 6.58 -3.26
CA PRO A 180 8.78 6.72 -4.40
C PRO A 180 8.08 7.41 -5.59
N THR A 181 8.70 8.47 -6.08
CA THR A 181 8.30 9.14 -7.33
C THR A 181 8.84 8.37 -8.54
N PRO A 182 8.37 8.63 -9.77
CA PRO A 182 8.91 8.00 -10.97
C PRO A 182 10.44 8.15 -11.14
N GLU A 183 11.02 9.23 -10.63
CA GLU A 183 12.46 9.51 -10.66
C GLU A 183 13.22 8.64 -9.67
N ASP A 184 12.64 8.39 -8.49
CA ASP A 184 13.24 7.55 -7.46
C ASP A 184 13.40 6.10 -7.91
N PHE A 185 12.56 5.63 -8.85
CA PHE A 185 12.68 4.28 -9.39
C PHE A 185 13.99 4.03 -10.17
N ALA A 186 14.66 5.07 -10.63
CA ALA A 186 15.96 4.95 -11.28
C ALA A 186 17.15 4.96 -10.29
N LEU A 187 16.90 5.30 -9.02
CA LEU A 187 17.93 5.31 -7.99
C LEU A 187 18.35 3.89 -7.63
N SER A 188 19.65 3.65 -7.57
CA SER A 188 20.20 2.39 -7.10
C SER A 188 20.20 2.36 -5.58
N LEU A 189 19.76 1.24 -5.03
CA LEU A 189 19.75 1.01 -3.59
C LEU A 189 21.15 0.91 -3.02
N ARG A 190 21.34 1.44 -1.83
CA ARG A 190 22.60 1.48 -1.11
C ARG A 190 22.46 0.80 0.24
N ASP A 191 23.59 0.45 0.82
CA ASP A 191 23.65 0.04 2.22
C ASP A 191 23.02 1.13 3.11
N GLY A 192 22.19 0.70 4.06
CA GLY A 192 21.43 1.57 4.96
C GLY A 192 20.08 2.05 4.44
N ASP A 193 19.77 1.88 3.15
CA ASP A 193 18.45 2.22 2.62
C ASP A 193 17.35 1.35 3.27
N LYS A 194 16.20 1.97 3.53
CA LYS A 194 15.03 1.28 4.06
C LYS A 194 13.89 1.30 3.04
N LEU A 195 13.29 0.15 2.81
CA LEU A 195 12.12 -0.02 1.95
C LEU A 195 10.95 -0.58 2.76
N ILE A 196 9.76 -0.04 2.52
CA ILE A 196 8.53 -0.75 2.86
C ILE A 196 7.91 -1.21 1.54
N VAL A 197 7.74 -2.52 1.42
CA VAL A 197 7.23 -3.16 0.20
C VAL A 197 5.99 -4.00 0.48
N LEU A 198 5.11 -4.10 -0.51
CA LEU A 198 4.12 -5.17 -0.57
C LEU A 198 4.73 -6.34 -1.32
N ALA A 199 4.68 -7.52 -0.72
CA ALA A 199 5.32 -8.71 -1.25
C ALA A 199 4.45 -9.96 -1.01
N THR A 200 4.68 -11.01 -1.77
CA THR A 200 4.25 -12.37 -1.43
C THR A 200 5.40 -13.13 -0.74
N ALA A 201 5.11 -14.24 -0.08
CA ALA A 201 6.16 -15.09 0.49
C ALA A 201 7.18 -15.53 -0.58
N ALA A 202 6.71 -15.90 -1.76
CA ALA A 202 7.59 -16.26 -2.89
C ALA A 202 8.49 -15.11 -3.35
N SER A 203 7.98 -13.86 -3.29
CA SER A 203 8.79 -12.67 -3.62
C SER A 203 9.92 -12.45 -2.61
N LEU A 204 9.66 -12.68 -1.31
CA LEU A 204 10.69 -12.57 -0.27
C LEU A 204 11.76 -13.65 -0.42
N GLU A 205 11.37 -14.90 -0.65
CA GLU A 205 12.33 -15.98 -0.92
C GLU A 205 13.20 -15.67 -2.16
N ALA A 206 12.61 -15.09 -3.21
CA ALA A 206 13.34 -14.69 -4.40
C ALA A 206 14.36 -13.57 -4.09
N ILE A 207 14.03 -12.61 -3.23
CA ILE A 207 14.98 -11.58 -2.77
C ILE A 207 16.13 -12.22 -2.01
N GLU A 208 15.85 -13.10 -1.04
CA GLU A 208 16.89 -13.78 -0.25
C GLU A 208 17.86 -14.59 -1.11
N ARG A 209 17.34 -15.24 -2.16
CA ARG A 209 18.16 -16.03 -3.10
C ARG A 209 18.81 -15.19 -4.20
N GLY A 210 18.39 -13.95 -4.38
CA GLY A 210 18.80 -13.13 -5.51
C GLY A 210 18.22 -13.56 -6.87
N ASP A 211 17.12 -14.34 -6.85
CA ASP A 211 16.48 -14.91 -8.02
C ASP A 211 15.57 -13.90 -8.71
N LEU A 212 16.13 -13.10 -9.60
CA LEU A 212 15.36 -12.17 -10.42
C LEU A 212 14.57 -12.91 -11.51
N ARG A 213 13.34 -12.45 -11.73
CA ARG A 213 12.57 -12.90 -12.90
C ARG A 213 13.29 -12.55 -14.20
N PRO A 214 13.12 -13.37 -15.25
CA PRO A 214 13.72 -13.06 -16.55
C PRO A 214 13.14 -11.77 -17.14
N ARG A 215 13.95 -11.02 -17.86
CA ARG A 215 13.55 -9.84 -18.61
C ARG A 215 13.12 -10.29 -20.01
N ASP A 216 11.82 -10.39 -20.24
CA ASP A 216 11.25 -11.07 -21.41
C ASP A 216 10.79 -10.10 -22.50
N TYR A 217 11.09 -8.80 -22.38
CA TYR A 217 10.60 -7.80 -23.30
C TYR A 217 11.74 -7.00 -23.94
N GLU A 218 11.62 -6.81 -25.23
CA GLU A 218 12.46 -5.91 -26.01
C GLU A 218 11.65 -4.67 -26.39
N LEU A 219 12.25 -3.49 -26.21
CA LEU A 219 11.69 -2.23 -26.64
C LEU A 219 12.38 -1.78 -27.91
N TRP A 220 11.61 -1.56 -28.96
CA TRP A 220 12.06 -1.01 -30.22
C TRP A 220 11.57 0.43 -30.37
N MET A 221 12.42 1.26 -30.90
CA MET A 221 12.13 2.61 -31.35
C MET A 221 12.18 2.57 -32.87
N ASP A 222 11.04 2.78 -33.53
CA ASP A 222 10.92 2.56 -34.97
C ASP A 222 11.20 3.85 -35.78
N ARG A 223 10.61 4.98 -35.40
CA ARG A 223 10.84 6.28 -36.03
C ARG A 223 10.44 7.46 -35.15
N LEU A 224 10.92 8.66 -35.51
CA LEU A 224 10.47 9.91 -34.91
C LEU A 224 9.28 10.47 -35.71
N ARG A 225 8.33 11.04 -34.98
CA ARG A 225 7.22 11.81 -35.55
C ARG A 225 7.67 13.26 -35.81
N PRO A 226 6.97 14.01 -36.71
CA PRO A 226 7.36 15.39 -37.03
C PRO A 226 7.44 16.36 -35.86
N TYR A 227 6.72 16.06 -34.77
CA TYR A 227 6.69 16.89 -33.55
C TYR A 227 7.56 16.32 -32.39
N ALA A 228 8.51 15.46 -32.71
CA ALA A 228 9.33 14.81 -31.69
C ALA A 228 10.21 15.80 -30.94
N GLU A 229 10.15 15.74 -29.61
CA GLU A 229 10.92 16.60 -28.70
C GLU A 229 12.24 15.94 -28.31
N SER A 230 13.29 16.15 -29.15
CA SER A 230 14.58 15.46 -29.02
C SER A 230 15.19 15.55 -27.60
N LEU A 231 15.09 16.70 -26.92
CA LEU A 231 15.62 16.86 -25.54
C LEU A 231 14.90 15.99 -24.55
N GLN A 232 13.58 15.89 -24.63
CA GLN A 232 12.78 15.05 -23.71
C GLN A 232 13.00 13.56 -23.98
N ILE A 233 13.16 13.19 -25.24
CA ILE A 233 13.49 11.82 -25.64
C ILE A 233 14.85 11.42 -25.07
N VAL A 234 15.87 12.27 -25.29
CA VAL A 234 17.22 12.04 -24.73
C VAL A 234 17.19 11.95 -23.21
N GLY A 235 16.44 12.84 -22.54
CA GLY A 235 16.23 12.77 -21.10
C GLY A 235 15.59 11.44 -20.65
N THR A 236 14.56 10.98 -21.37
CA THR A 236 13.90 9.70 -21.10
C THR A 236 14.85 8.51 -21.29
N LEU A 237 15.62 8.51 -22.39
CA LEU A 237 16.62 7.46 -22.66
C LEU A 237 17.71 7.43 -21.59
N SER A 238 18.16 8.60 -21.14
CA SER A 238 19.18 8.69 -20.08
C SER A 238 18.65 8.22 -18.73
N GLN A 239 17.52 8.76 -18.28
CA GLN A 239 16.97 8.47 -16.96
C GLN A 239 16.43 7.05 -16.83
N ARG A 240 15.82 6.53 -17.89
CA ARG A 240 15.16 5.22 -17.83
C ARG A 240 16.04 4.07 -18.30
N LEU A 241 16.91 4.31 -19.26
CA LEU A 241 17.69 3.25 -19.91
C LEU A 241 19.20 3.39 -19.71
N GLY A 242 19.62 4.43 -18.99
CA GLY A 242 21.03 4.64 -18.65
C GLY A 242 21.92 5.06 -19.82
N TYR A 243 21.33 5.57 -20.91
CA TYR A 243 22.11 6.09 -22.03
C TYR A 243 22.85 7.37 -21.65
N THR A 244 24.07 7.53 -22.12
CA THR A 244 24.70 8.84 -22.14
C THR A 244 24.02 9.74 -23.18
N LEU A 245 24.19 11.05 -23.07
CA LEU A 245 23.63 12.01 -24.04
C LEU A 245 24.08 11.71 -25.48
N GLU A 246 25.32 11.30 -25.63
CA GLU A 246 25.91 10.95 -26.94
C GLU A 246 25.28 9.66 -27.47
N GLN A 247 25.19 8.60 -26.65
CA GLN A 247 24.56 7.36 -27.05
C GLN A 247 23.10 7.55 -27.43
N ALA A 248 22.36 8.36 -26.68
CA ALA A 248 20.96 8.64 -26.97
C ALA A 248 20.81 9.33 -28.35
N ARG A 249 21.68 10.28 -28.69
CA ARG A 249 21.68 10.94 -29.99
C ARG A 249 21.99 9.95 -31.12
N VAL A 250 23.05 9.15 -30.97
CA VAL A 250 23.41 8.12 -31.96
C VAL A 250 22.26 7.17 -32.24
N VAL A 251 21.52 6.78 -31.20
CA VAL A 251 20.34 5.91 -31.32
C VAL A 251 19.22 6.59 -32.11
N LEU A 252 18.95 7.88 -31.83
CA LEU A 252 17.90 8.63 -32.53
C LEU A 252 18.23 8.88 -34.01
N ASP A 253 19.50 9.06 -34.34
CA ASP A 253 19.96 9.28 -35.73
C ASP A 253 19.94 8.00 -36.56
N ASN A 254 19.87 6.82 -35.93
CA ASN A 254 19.95 5.52 -36.59
C ASN A 254 18.70 4.64 -36.38
N LEU A 255 17.53 5.23 -36.29
CA LEU A 255 16.27 4.47 -36.19
C LEU A 255 15.96 3.72 -37.52
N PRO A 256 15.35 2.53 -37.46
CA PRO A 256 14.85 1.83 -36.25
C PRO A 256 15.96 1.17 -35.44
N GLN A 257 15.84 1.26 -34.11
CA GLN A 257 16.80 0.69 -33.17
C GLN A 257 16.11 -0.06 -32.06
N ARG A 258 16.70 -1.17 -31.66
CA ARG A 258 16.32 -1.90 -30.44
C ARG A 258 17.08 -1.34 -29.26
N VAL A 259 16.39 -1.15 -28.12
CA VAL A 259 17.06 -0.91 -26.85
C VAL A 259 17.92 -2.14 -26.51
N PRO A 260 19.23 -1.99 -26.25
CA PRO A 260 20.13 -3.12 -26.06
C PRO A 260 19.81 -3.95 -24.81
N LEU A 261 19.06 -3.38 -23.87
CA LEU A 261 18.66 -4.06 -22.64
C LEU A 261 17.29 -4.72 -22.83
N ARG A 262 17.16 -5.96 -22.38
CA ARG A 262 15.85 -6.56 -22.14
C ARG A 262 15.23 -5.96 -20.89
N LEU A 263 13.92 -5.76 -20.93
CA LEU A 263 13.17 -5.08 -19.88
C LEU A 263 12.11 -6.00 -19.29
N TYR A 264 11.62 -5.65 -18.12
CA TYR A 264 10.39 -6.21 -17.58
C TYR A 264 9.18 -5.58 -18.26
N GLY A 265 8.06 -6.30 -18.31
CA GLY A 265 6.90 -5.89 -19.11
C GLY A 265 6.32 -4.54 -18.73
N LEU A 266 6.15 -4.27 -17.44
CA LEU A 266 5.60 -3.01 -16.97
C LEU A 266 6.57 -1.84 -17.22
N TYR A 267 7.88 -2.07 -17.03
CA TYR A 267 8.89 -1.06 -17.28
C TYR A 267 9.00 -0.74 -18.76
N ALA A 268 8.96 -1.75 -19.62
CA ALA A 268 8.91 -1.59 -21.07
C ALA A 268 7.69 -0.77 -21.51
N ALA A 269 6.50 -1.11 -20.98
CA ALA A 269 5.25 -0.42 -21.30
C ALA A 269 5.27 1.06 -20.87
N ARG A 270 5.75 1.35 -19.65
CA ARG A 270 5.88 2.71 -19.13
C ARG A 270 6.89 3.53 -19.93
N THR A 271 8.04 2.94 -20.26
CA THR A 271 9.09 3.60 -21.06
C THR A 271 8.60 3.87 -22.48
N ALA A 272 7.96 2.91 -23.12
CA ALA A 272 7.33 3.07 -24.44
C ALA A 272 6.31 4.20 -24.45
N LYS A 273 5.44 4.28 -23.41
CA LYS A 273 4.44 5.33 -23.28
C LYS A 273 5.08 6.73 -23.20
N LEU A 274 6.15 6.88 -22.41
CA LEU A 274 6.87 8.15 -22.29
C LEU A 274 7.55 8.54 -23.61
N LEU A 275 8.22 7.61 -24.28
CA LEU A 275 8.83 7.85 -25.58
C LEU A 275 7.78 8.21 -26.63
N SER A 276 6.64 7.52 -26.64
CA SER A 276 5.54 7.79 -27.56
C SER A 276 4.90 9.16 -27.32
N ALA A 277 4.78 9.59 -26.06
CA ALA A 277 4.30 10.94 -25.72
C ALA A 277 5.23 12.04 -26.26
N ASN A 278 6.52 11.76 -26.31
CA ASN A 278 7.54 12.69 -26.83
C ASN A 278 7.79 12.54 -28.37
N GLY A 279 6.97 11.74 -29.05
CA GLY A 279 7.00 11.63 -30.51
C GLY A 279 7.86 10.49 -31.07
N VAL A 280 8.25 9.49 -30.28
CA VAL A 280 8.90 8.27 -30.79
C VAL A 280 7.84 7.21 -31.06
N GLU A 281 7.80 6.62 -32.23
CA GLU A 281 7.03 5.39 -32.44
C GLU A 281 7.78 4.21 -31.88
N THR A 282 7.10 3.48 -30.98
CA THR A 282 7.69 2.36 -30.24
C THR A 282 6.85 1.11 -30.38
N ARG A 283 7.51 -0.05 -30.34
CA ARG A 283 6.85 -1.36 -30.19
C ARG A 283 7.56 -2.19 -29.15
N ILE A 284 6.78 -3.02 -28.47
CA ILE A 284 7.27 -3.95 -27.46
C ILE A 284 7.14 -5.36 -28.03
N VAL A 285 8.22 -6.13 -27.97
CA VAL A 285 8.28 -7.50 -28.45
C VAL A 285 8.55 -8.41 -27.26
N VAL A 286 7.69 -9.42 -27.09
CA VAL A 286 7.93 -10.47 -26.10
C VAL A 286 8.95 -11.43 -26.67
N THR A 287 10.08 -11.57 -26.01
CA THR A 287 11.04 -12.61 -26.36
C THR A 287 10.61 -13.88 -25.64
N ALA A 288 10.14 -14.88 -26.38
CA ALA A 288 9.84 -16.19 -25.81
C ALA A 288 11.07 -16.66 -25.02
N VAL A 289 10.90 -16.87 -23.72
CA VAL A 289 11.87 -17.64 -22.91
C VAL A 289 11.95 -18.98 -23.58
N GLY A 290 13.14 -19.33 -24.07
CA GLY A 290 13.36 -20.64 -24.66
C GLY A 290 12.77 -21.69 -23.76
N SER A 291 11.89 -22.52 -24.28
CA SER A 291 11.43 -23.75 -23.66
C SER A 291 12.67 -24.55 -23.21
N LEU A 292 13.09 -24.34 -21.99
CA LEU A 292 13.99 -25.30 -21.34
C LEU A 292 13.19 -26.57 -21.18
N SER A 293 13.43 -27.46 -22.13
CA SER A 293 13.08 -28.86 -22.05
C SER A 293 13.35 -29.40 -20.65
N ARG A 294 12.33 -30.01 -20.08
CA ARG A 294 12.18 -31.03 -19.07
C ARG A 294 13.40 -31.37 -18.21
#